data_f8c01ca45ab6212dd59ca5cff5d2e11b
#
_entry.id   f8c01ca45ab6212dd59ca5cff5d2e11b
#
_cell.length_a   1.000
_cell.length_b   1.000
_cell.length_c   1.000
_cell.angle_alpha   90.00
_cell.angle_beta   90.00
_cell.angle_gamma   90.00
#
_symmetry.space_group_name_H-M   'P 1'
#
loop_
_entity.id
_entity.type
_entity.pdbx_description
1 polymer ?
#
loop_
_entity_poly.entity_id
_entity_poly.type
_entity_poly.pdbx_seq_one_letter_code
_entity_poly.pdbx_strand_id
1 'polypeptide(L)'
;MQGNNGSIDGDSPAASRYTEARLSKIAGELLRDIDKTGIVPMAPNYDDRLLEPTVLPSRFPNLLVNGTTGISAGYATNMPPHNLGEVIDGTIFRIDNPTSRLDTIMNYIKGPDFPTGGIALGIDGIKKAYETGRGKIFIRSKAIVDKNKIIINEIPYEVNKQQLVKRMDEIRLDKKIDGIVE
;
A
#
# COMPACT_ATOMS: atom_id res chain seq x y z
N MET A 1 2.64 9.20 -15.56
CA MET A 1 2.77 10.55 -15.03
C MET A 1 3.94 11.23 -15.71
N GLN A 2 3.86 12.55 -15.91
CA GLN A 2 4.91 13.39 -16.51
C GLN A 2 5.13 14.61 -15.61
N GLY A 3 6.34 15.17 -15.63
CA GLY A 3 6.75 16.26 -14.76
C GLY A 3 7.35 15.79 -13.42
N ASN A 4 7.71 16.75 -12.56
CA ASN A 4 8.27 16.45 -11.24
C ASN A 4 7.14 16.12 -10.26
N ASN A 5 7.02 14.87 -9.88
CA ASN A 5 6.02 14.34 -8.93
C ASN A 5 6.64 14.05 -7.54
N GLY A 6 7.79 14.63 -7.24
CA GLY A 6 8.56 14.36 -6.02
C GLY A 6 9.57 13.23 -6.23
N SER A 7 10.40 12.99 -5.21
CA SER A 7 11.41 11.93 -5.23
C SER A 7 11.39 11.08 -3.95
N ILE A 8 12.03 9.90 -4.01
CA ILE A 8 12.24 9.03 -2.85
C ILE A 8 13.14 9.69 -1.79
N ASP A 9 13.95 10.66 -2.18
CA ASP A 9 14.83 11.42 -1.28
C ASP A 9 14.07 12.49 -0.50
N GLY A 10 12.76 12.63 -0.73
CA GLY A 10 11.89 13.55 0.00
C GLY A 10 11.72 14.92 -0.65
N ASP A 11 12.17 15.10 -1.90
CA ASP A 11 11.92 16.33 -2.63
C ASP A 11 10.43 16.52 -2.90
N SER A 12 9.96 17.73 -2.72
CA SER A 12 8.57 18.09 -2.97
C SER A 12 8.21 18.04 -4.45
N PRO A 13 6.97 17.65 -4.81
CA PRO A 13 6.50 17.75 -6.18
C PRO A 13 6.41 19.19 -6.64
N ALA A 14 6.48 19.42 -7.94
CA ALA A 14 6.15 20.69 -8.55
C ALA A 14 4.66 21.03 -8.35
N ALA A 15 4.29 22.31 -8.59
CA ALA A 15 2.90 22.70 -8.58
C ALA A 15 2.09 21.88 -9.61
N SER A 16 0.85 21.53 -9.28
CA SER A 16 0.00 20.63 -10.09
C SER A 16 -0.18 21.08 -11.55
N ARG A 17 -0.07 22.38 -11.83
CA ARG A 17 -0.12 22.92 -13.21
C ARG A 17 1.04 22.49 -14.10
N TYR A 18 2.13 21.97 -13.54
CA TYR A 18 3.32 21.49 -14.26
C TYR A 18 3.40 19.97 -14.37
N THR A 19 2.44 19.26 -13.82
CA THR A 19 2.43 17.80 -13.82
C THR A 19 1.22 17.27 -14.58
N GLU A 20 1.39 16.11 -15.21
CA GLU A 20 0.33 15.40 -15.91
C GLU A 20 0.14 14.00 -15.36
N ALA A 21 -1.11 13.58 -15.25
CA ALA A 21 -1.48 12.22 -14.89
C ALA A 21 -2.43 11.63 -15.92
N ARG A 22 -2.30 10.33 -16.19
CA ARG A 22 -3.19 9.55 -17.06
C ARG A 22 -3.52 8.23 -16.39
N LEU A 23 -4.68 7.70 -16.69
CA LEU A 23 -5.08 6.38 -16.22
C LEU A 23 -4.11 5.31 -16.78
N SER A 24 -3.69 4.41 -15.92
CA SER A 24 -2.96 3.20 -16.33
C SER A 24 -3.95 2.18 -16.93
N LYS A 25 -3.43 1.17 -17.63
CA LYS A 25 -4.27 0.11 -18.19
C LYS A 25 -5.11 -0.60 -17.12
N ILE A 26 -4.52 -0.87 -15.96
CA ILE A 26 -5.22 -1.53 -14.85
C ILE A 26 -6.31 -0.62 -14.23
N ALA A 27 -6.11 0.71 -14.24
CA ALA A 27 -7.14 1.63 -13.78
C ALA A 27 -8.42 1.56 -14.65
N GLY A 28 -8.29 1.17 -15.92
CA GLY A 28 -9.43 0.89 -16.80
C GLY A 28 -10.31 -0.25 -16.29
N GLU A 29 -9.74 -1.24 -15.60
CA GLU A 29 -10.52 -2.35 -15.03
C GLU A 29 -11.31 -1.93 -13.78
N LEU A 30 -10.93 -0.84 -13.12
CA LEU A 30 -11.69 -0.25 -12.02
C LEU A 30 -12.95 0.48 -12.50
N LEU A 31 -12.90 1.00 -13.73
CA LEU A 31 -13.97 1.79 -14.34
C LEU A 31 -14.85 0.97 -15.30
N ARG A 32 -14.45 -0.27 -15.59
CA ARG A 32 -15.14 -1.09 -16.58
C ARG A 32 -16.58 -1.35 -16.15
N ASP A 33 -17.50 -1.18 -17.09
CA ASP A 33 -18.95 -1.34 -16.90
C ASP A 33 -19.61 -0.27 -16.00
N ILE A 34 -18.93 0.86 -15.74
CA ILE A 34 -19.43 1.95 -14.87
C ILE A 34 -20.70 2.61 -15.43
N ASP A 35 -20.88 2.58 -16.75
CA ASP A 35 -22.01 3.11 -17.49
C ASP A 35 -23.19 2.12 -17.64
N LYS A 36 -22.98 0.86 -17.22
CA LYS A 36 -24.03 -0.16 -17.31
C LYS A 36 -25.06 -0.03 -16.19
N THR A 37 -26.31 0.02 -16.56
CA THR A 37 -27.43 0.08 -15.62
C THR A 37 -27.41 -1.08 -14.61
N GLY A 38 -27.51 -0.76 -13.33
CA GLY A 38 -27.58 -1.75 -12.24
C GLY A 38 -26.26 -2.28 -11.75
N ILE A 39 -25.11 -1.85 -12.31
CA ILE A 39 -23.78 -2.23 -11.81
C ILE A 39 -23.37 -1.37 -10.61
N VAL A 40 -23.54 -0.06 -10.72
CA VAL A 40 -23.26 0.88 -9.64
C VAL A 40 -24.46 1.76 -9.34
N PRO A 41 -24.71 2.15 -8.09
CA PRO A 41 -25.72 3.14 -7.78
C PRO A 41 -25.26 4.51 -8.29
N MET A 42 -26.22 5.22 -8.90
CA MET A 42 -26.00 6.56 -9.43
C MET A 42 -26.71 7.58 -8.53
N ALA A 43 -26.12 8.73 -8.34
CA ALA A 43 -26.69 9.85 -7.61
C ALA A 43 -26.67 11.12 -8.48
N PRO A 44 -27.58 12.10 -8.25
CA PRO A 44 -27.46 13.40 -8.88
C PRO A 44 -26.12 14.07 -8.52
N ASN A 45 -25.53 14.76 -9.49
CA ASN A 45 -24.36 15.60 -9.26
C ASN A 45 -24.72 16.86 -8.47
N TYR A 46 -23.72 17.73 -8.19
CA TYR A 46 -23.88 18.93 -7.35
C TYR A 46 -24.97 19.93 -7.82
N ASP A 47 -25.35 19.93 -9.09
CA ASP A 47 -26.38 20.81 -9.67
C ASP A 47 -27.64 20.08 -10.15
N ASP A 48 -27.77 18.81 -9.81
CA ASP A 48 -28.90 17.91 -10.14
C ASP A 48 -29.18 17.75 -11.66
N ARG A 49 -28.22 18.12 -12.51
CA ARG A 49 -28.39 18.02 -13.97
C ARG A 49 -27.95 16.71 -14.56
N LEU A 50 -26.98 16.05 -13.94
CA LEU A 50 -26.41 14.80 -14.39
C LEU A 50 -26.38 13.78 -13.26
N LEU A 51 -26.24 12.51 -13.61
CA LEU A 51 -26.01 11.44 -12.65
C LEU A 51 -24.53 11.09 -12.61
N GLU A 52 -24.01 10.86 -11.43
CA GLU A 52 -22.65 10.39 -11.21
C GLU A 52 -22.62 9.10 -10.39
N PRO A 53 -21.64 8.22 -10.63
CA PRO A 53 -21.52 6.98 -9.87
C PRO A 53 -21.05 7.27 -8.44
N THR A 54 -21.70 6.64 -7.46
CA THR A 54 -21.35 6.78 -6.05
C THR A 54 -20.15 5.96 -5.64
N VAL A 55 -19.82 4.90 -6.39
CA VAL A 55 -18.68 3.99 -6.19
C VAL A 55 -18.13 3.53 -7.53
N LEU A 56 -16.91 3.04 -7.54
CA LEU A 56 -16.32 2.38 -8.72
C LEU A 56 -16.74 0.91 -8.76
N PRO A 57 -17.04 0.35 -9.95
CA PRO A 57 -17.45 -1.05 -10.11
C PRO A 57 -16.37 -2.07 -9.77
N SER A 58 -15.13 -1.72 -9.86
CA SER A 58 -13.92 -2.48 -9.55
C SER A 58 -14.01 -4.01 -9.72
N ARG A 59 -13.30 -4.57 -10.69
CA ARG A 59 -13.33 -6.02 -11.00
C ARG A 59 -12.56 -6.90 -10.02
N PHE A 60 -11.82 -6.31 -9.13
CA PHE A 60 -11.04 -6.99 -8.11
C PHE A 60 -11.08 -6.17 -6.81
N PRO A 61 -10.80 -6.77 -5.64
CA PRO A 61 -10.82 -6.07 -4.35
C PRO A 61 -9.69 -5.03 -4.24
N ASN A 62 -9.85 -3.89 -4.90
CA ASN A 62 -8.83 -2.85 -5.00
C ASN A 62 -8.40 -2.30 -3.63
N LEU A 63 -9.31 -2.27 -2.65
CA LEU A 63 -8.98 -1.85 -1.30
C LEU A 63 -7.88 -2.72 -0.66
N LEU A 64 -7.88 -4.04 -0.91
CA LEU A 64 -6.83 -4.93 -0.44
C LEU A 64 -5.56 -4.79 -1.27
N VAL A 65 -5.68 -4.65 -2.59
CA VAL A 65 -4.52 -4.59 -3.49
C VAL A 65 -3.70 -3.34 -3.26
N ASN A 66 -4.34 -2.17 -3.23
CA ASN A 66 -3.64 -0.89 -3.04
C ASN A 66 -3.48 -0.50 -1.57
N GLY A 67 -4.23 -1.09 -0.67
CA GLY A 67 -4.30 -0.62 0.71
C GLY A 67 -4.93 0.77 0.80
N THR A 68 -4.96 1.32 1.99
CA THR A 68 -5.41 2.69 2.23
C THR A 68 -4.86 3.23 3.54
N THR A 69 -4.49 4.49 3.55
CA THR A 69 -4.07 5.23 4.74
C THR A 69 -4.89 6.50 4.83
N GLY A 70 -5.47 6.77 5.99
CA GLY A 70 -6.25 7.98 6.18
C GLY A 70 -6.47 8.29 7.66
N ILE A 71 -6.57 9.59 7.95
CA ILE A 71 -6.84 10.11 9.29
C ILE A 71 -8.03 11.04 9.20
N SER A 72 -9.04 10.78 10.03
CA SER A 72 -10.22 11.61 10.15
C SER A 72 -10.54 11.89 11.63
N ALA A 73 -11.50 12.75 11.91
CA ALA A 73 -11.94 13.01 13.27
C ALA A 73 -12.55 11.74 13.90
N GLY A 74 -11.89 11.21 14.92
CA GLY A 74 -12.30 10.00 15.63
C GLY A 74 -12.00 8.65 14.95
N TYR A 75 -11.51 8.66 13.70
CA TYR A 75 -11.21 7.44 12.94
C TYR A 75 -9.86 7.54 12.23
N ALA A 76 -9.16 6.43 12.20
CA ALA A 76 -7.95 6.29 11.39
C ALA A 76 -7.94 4.90 10.74
N THR A 77 -7.42 4.81 9.52
CA THR A 77 -7.19 3.55 8.82
C THR A 77 -5.75 3.50 8.32
N ASN A 78 -5.18 2.32 8.38
CA ASN A 78 -3.87 2.03 7.80
C ASN A 78 -3.87 0.57 7.34
N MET A 79 -4.38 0.34 6.14
CA MET A 79 -4.45 -0.99 5.53
C MET A 79 -3.29 -1.12 4.54
N PRO A 80 -2.39 -2.09 4.74
CA PRO A 80 -1.28 -2.29 3.82
C PRO A 80 -1.74 -2.85 2.47
N PRO A 81 -0.98 -2.63 1.39
CA PRO A 81 -1.23 -3.23 0.08
C PRO A 81 -0.93 -4.73 0.09
N HIS A 82 -1.55 -5.47 -0.86
CA HIS A 82 -1.40 -6.91 -1.03
C HIS A 82 -1.14 -7.27 -2.49
N ASN A 83 -0.58 -8.46 -2.70
CA ASN A 83 -0.31 -8.97 -4.03
C ASN A 83 -1.62 -9.23 -4.80
N LEU A 84 -1.71 -8.67 -6.02
CA LEU A 84 -2.92 -8.80 -6.86
C LEU A 84 -3.27 -10.25 -7.17
N GLY A 85 -2.29 -11.09 -7.49
CA GLY A 85 -2.52 -12.51 -7.78
C GLY A 85 -3.07 -13.25 -6.58
N GLU A 86 -2.44 -13.10 -5.41
CA GLU A 86 -2.89 -13.70 -4.15
C GLU A 86 -4.31 -13.26 -3.77
N VAL A 87 -4.62 -11.96 -3.95
CA VAL A 87 -5.96 -11.43 -3.67
C VAL A 87 -7.01 -12.01 -4.62
N ILE A 88 -6.69 -12.15 -5.90
CA ILE A 88 -7.60 -12.77 -6.88
C ILE A 88 -7.84 -14.25 -6.53
N ASP A 89 -6.78 -15.02 -6.26
CA ASP A 89 -6.89 -16.44 -5.89
C ASP A 89 -7.69 -16.62 -4.60
N GLY A 90 -7.42 -15.80 -3.59
CA GLY A 90 -8.19 -15.79 -2.34
C GLY A 90 -9.67 -15.42 -2.54
N THR A 91 -9.95 -14.50 -3.47
CA THR A 91 -11.31 -14.08 -3.82
C THR A 91 -12.07 -15.21 -4.52
N ILE A 92 -11.46 -15.86 -5.51
CA ILE A 92 -12.04 -17.01 -6.21
C ILE A 92 -12.35 -18.12 -5.22
N PHE A 93 -11.36 -18.46 -4.37
CA PHE A 93 -11.56 -19.47 -3.32
C PHE A 93 -12.73 -19.11 -2.40
N ARG A 94 -12.87 -17.85 -2.01
CA ARG A 94 -13.95 -17.37 -1.11
C ARG A 94 -15.32 -17.44 -1.79
N ILE A 95 -15.41 -17.19 -3.11
CA ILE A 95 -16.65 -17.31 -3.87
C ILE A 95 -17.10 -18.79 -3.91
N ASP A 96 -16.15 -19.71 -4.18
CA ASP A 96 -16.44 -21.14 -4.23
C ASP A 96 -16.74 -21.74 -2.84
N ASN A 97 -16.18 -21.13 -1.78
CA ASN A 97 -16.31 -21.57 -0.38
C ASN A 97 -16.76 -20.46 0.55
N PRO A 98 -18.04 -20.04 0.50
CA PRO A 98 -18.54 -18.86 1.25
C PRO A 98 -18.40 -18.94 2.77
N THR A 99 -18.29 -20.14 3.34
CA THR A 99 -18.15 -20.37 4.79
C THR A 99 -16.71 -20.61 5.25
N SER A 100 -15.73 -20.42 4.34
CA SER A 100 -14.32 -20.64 4.64
C SER A 100 -13.83 -19.74 5.79
N ARG A 101 -12.95 -20.31 6.63
CA ARG A 101 -12.35 -19.58 7.76
C ARG A 101 -11.18 -18.72 7.28
N LEU A 102 -10.83 -17.70 8.06
CA LEU A 102 -9.71 -16.81 7.80
C LEU A 102 -8.40 -17.59 7.57
N ASP A 103 -8.08 -18.54 8.43
CA ASP A 103 -6.86 -19.34 8.32
C ASP A 103 -6.74 -20.05 6.94
N THR A 104 -7.85 -20.46 6.36
CA THR A 104 -7.86 -21.09 5.02
C THR A 104 -7.63 -20.06 3.93
N ILE A 105 -8.21 -18.86 4.05
CA ILE A 105 -8.00 -17.75 3.11
C ILE A 105 -6.53 -17.28 3.15
N MET A 106 -5.91 -17.29 4.34
CA MET A 106 -4.50 -16.94 4.51
C MET A 106 -3.52 -17.90 3.83
N ASN A 107 -3.95 -19.09 3.37
CA ASN A 107 -3.12 -19.94 2.51
C ASN A 107 -2.95 -19.33 1.11
N TYR A 108 -3.89 -18.49 0.67
CA TYR A 108 -3.84 -17.77 -0.61
C TYR A 108 -3.27 -16.37 -0.43
N ILE A 109 -3.77 -15.61 0.55
CA ILE A 109 -3.31 -14.25 0.89
C ILE A 109 -2.41 -14.35 2.12
N LYS A 110 -1.11 -14.50 1.91
CA LYS A 110 -0.14 -14.77 2.98
C LYS A 110 0.12 -13.57 3.88
N GLY A 111 -0.02 -12.37 3.34
CA GLY A 111 0.22 -11.13 4.05
C GLY A 111 0.37 -9.93 3.14
N PRO A 112 0.72 -8.76 3.70
CA PRO A 112 1.01 -7.58 2.92
C PRO A 112 2.15 -7.79 1.90
N ASP A 113 2.02 -7.15 0.75
CA ASP A 113 3.03 -7.10 -0.31
C ASP A 113 3.28 -5.64 -0.67
N PHE A 114 4.47 -5.14 -0.31
CA PHE A 114 4.80 -3.73 -0.43
C PHE A 114 5.55 -3.43 -1.73
N PRO A 115 5.19 -2.35 -2.46
CA PRO A 115 5.85 -2.00 -3.72
C PRO A 115 7.32 -1.63 -3.56
N THR A 116 7.76 -1.25 -2.36
CA THR A 116 9.17 -0.92 -2.03
C THR A 116 9.96 -2.13 -1.53
N GLY A 117 9.35 -3.31 -1.46
CA GLY A 117 9.97 -4.52 -0.92
C GLY A 117 10.09 -4.51 0.60
N GLY A 118 11.17 -5.09 1.09
CA GLY A 118 11.38 -5.31 2.52
C GLY A 118 11.00 -6.72 2.97
N ILE A 119 11.18 -7.00 4.24
CA ILE A 119 10.89 -8.31 4.85
C ILE A 119 9.92 -8.12 6.00
N ALA A 120 8.71 -8.68 5.87
CA ALA A 120 7.75 -8.72 6.96
C ALA A 120 8.18 -9.75 8.02
N LEU A 121 8.19 -9.35 9.29
CA LEU A 121 8.64 -10.16 10.41
C LEU A 121 7.46 -10.62 11.26
N GLY A 122 7.32 -11.93 11.39
CA GLY A 122 6.31 -12.55 12.24
C GLY A 122 4.92 -12.58 11.61
N ILE A 123 4.29 -13.74 11.64
CA ILE A 123 2.94 -13.95 11.09
C ILE A 123 1.83 -13.55 12.07
N ASP A 124 2.13 -13.58 13.38
CA ASP A 124 1.11 -13.36 14.42
C ASP A 124 0.49 -11.94 14.35
N GLY A 125 1.33 -10.94 14.05
CA GLY A 125 0.86 -9.57 13.87
C GLY A 125 -0.07 -9.42 12.66
N ILE A 126 0.25 -10.10 11.56
CA ILE A 126 -0.55 -10.14 10.33
C ILE A 126 -1.89 -10.84 10.62
N LYS A 127 -1.84 -12.03 11.23
CA LYS A 127 -3.04 -12.79 11.58
C LYS A 127 -3.96 -11.99 12.50
N LYS A 128 -3.41 -11.38 13.54
CA LYS A 128 -4.17 -10.53 14.47
C LYS A 128 -4.81 -9.33 13.74
N ALA A 129 -4.07 -8.70 12.80
CA ALA A 129 -4.61 -7.61 11.99
C ALA A 129 -5.82 -8.06 11.16
N TYR A 130 -5.76 -9.23 10.55
CA TYR A 130 -6.85 -9.78 9.75
C TYR A 130 -8.04 -10.23 10.58
N GLU A 131 -7.81 -10.78 11.78
CA GLU A 131 -8.88 -11.24 12.69
C GLU A 131 -9.63 -10.08 13.36
N THR A 132 -8.91 -9.05 13.76
CA THR A 132 -9.44 -8.00 14.65
C THR A 132 -9.51 -6.62 14.03
N GLY A 133 -8.93 -6.44 12.83
CA GLY A 133 -8.70 -5.13 12.22
C GLY A 133 -7.58 -4.33 12.90
N ARG A 134 -6.87 -4.90 13.87
CA ARG A 134 -5.79 -4.25 14.62
C ARG A 134 -4.62 -5.20 14.81
N GLY A 135 -3.48 -4.90 14.22
CA GLY A 135 -2.25 -5.67 14.37
C GLY A 135 -1.03 -4.78 14.19
N LYS A 136 0.11 -5.25 14.66
CA LYS A 136 1.40 -4.59 14.49
C LYS A 136 2.25 -5.47 13.59
N ILE A 137 2.60 -4.95 12.41
CA ILE A 137 3.42 -5.63 11.43
C ILE A 137 4.78 -4.92 11.41
N PHE A 138 5.85 -5.69 11.60
CA PHE A 138 7.20 -5.17 11.52
C PHE A 138 7.78 -5.44 10.14
N ILE A 139 8.37 -4.42 9.53
CA ILE A 139 9.00 -4.54 8.23
C ILE A 139 10.47 -4.16 8.38
N ARG A 140 11.34 -5.03 7.92
CA ARG A 140 12.78 -4.83 7.92
C ARG A 140 13.26 -4.52 6.51
N SER A 141 14.23 -3.59 6.42
CA SER A 141 14.97 -3.33 5.19
C SER A 141 15.70 -4.58 4.72
N LYS A 142 15.90 -4.70 3.41
CA LYS A 142 16.78 -5.72 2.84
C LYS A 142 18.16 -5.11 2.65
N ALA A 143 19.13 -5.65 3.37
CA ALA A 143 20.49 -5.18 3.38
C ALA A 143 21.48 -6.32 3.12
N ILE A 144 22.59 -5.97 2.50
CA ILE A 144 23.74 -6.86 2.26
C ILE A 144 24.94 -6.30 3.00
N VAL A 145 25.66 -7.16 3.70
CA VAL A 145 26.93 -6.80 4.32
C VAL A 145 28.05 -7.24 3.40
N ASP A 146 28.84 -6.26 2.91
CA ASP A 146 30.01 -6.50 2.08
C ASP A 146 31.24 -5.88 2.76
N LYS A 147 32.11 -6.73 3.33
CA LYS A 147 33.32 -6.34 4.08
C LYS A 147 33.00 -5.24 5.10
N ASN A 148 33.35 -4.00 4.79
CA ASN A 148 33.19 -2.83 5.65
C ASN A 148 32.00 -1.96 5.27
N LYS A 149 31.07 -2.45 4.44
CA LYS A 149 29.90 -1.70 3.98
C LYS A 149 28.61 -2.47 4.23
N ILE A 150 27.57 -1.74 4.62
CA ILE A 150 26.20 -2.23 4.66
C ILE A 150 25.44 -1.54 3.53
N ILE A 151 25.00 -2.32 2.55
CA ILE A 151 24.27 -1.82 1.38
C ILE A 151 22.79 -2.12 1.61
N ILE A 152 21.98 -1.07 1.76
CA ILE A 152 20.53 -1.19 1.93
C ILE A 152 19.90 -1.08 0.55
N ASN A 153 19.36 -2.18 0.04
CA ASN A 153 18.74 -2.26 -1.30
C ASN A 153 17.27 -1.91 -1.28
N GLU A 154 16.57 -2.21 -0.18
CA GLU A 154 15.15 -1.96 -0.01
C GLU A 154 14.90 -1.32 1.36
N ILE A 155 14.08 -0.28 1.39
CA ILE A 155 13.63 0.37 2.63
C ILE A 155 12.15 0.05 2.86
N PRO A 156 11.68 0.02 4.13
CA PRO A 156 10.28 -0.24 4.42
C PRO A 156 9.34 0.75 3.73
N TYR A 157 8.13 0.29 3.43
CA TYR A 157 7.08 1.12 2.83
C TYR A 157 6.77 2.35 3.68
N GLU A 158 6.52 3.49 3.04
CA GLU A 158 6.26 4.81 3.67
C GLU A 158 7.44 5.39 4.49
N VAL A 159 8.62 4.76 4.48
CA VAL A 159 9.80 5.33 5.11
C VAL A 159 10.45 6.36 4.19
N ASN A 160 10.60 7.59 4.68
CA ASN A 160 11.34 8.64 3.97
C ASN A 160 12.84 8.37 4.06
N LYS A 161 13.50 8.22 2.91
CA LYS A 161 14.94 7.90 2.82
C LYS A 161 15.81 8.96 3.47
N GLN A 162 15.52 10.25 3.23
CA GLN A 162 16.31 11.35 3.79
C GLN A 162 16.27 11.35 5.32
N GLN A 163 15.08 11.15 5.90
CA GLN A 163 14.93 11.08 7.36
C GLN A 163 15.64 9.84 7.93
N LEU A 164 15.61 8.71 7.21
CA LEU A 164 16.31 7.50 7.62
C LEU A 164 17.83 7.73 7.65
N VAL A 165 18.40 8.33 6.61
CA VAL A 165 19.83 8.67 6.55
C VAL A 165 20.20 9.63 7.66
N LYS A 166 19.40 10.69 7.88
CA LYS A 166 19.61 11.62 8.98
C LYS A 166 19.62 10.90 10.34
N ARG A 167 18.69 9.96 10.54
CA ARG A 167 18.64 9.18 11.79
C ARG A 167 19.84 8.27 11.99
N MET A 168 20.36 7.70 10.92
CA MET A 168 21.59 6.91 10.96
C MET A 168 22.80 7.78 11.36
N ASP A 169 22.88 8.99 10.79
CA ASP A 169 23.96 9.94 11.16
C ASP A 169 23.85 10.41 12.62
N GLU A 170 22.65 10.66 13.13
CA GLU A 170 22.44 10.96 14.56
C GLU A 170 22.94 9.81 15.45
N ILE A 171 22.69 8.55 15.10
CA ILE A 171 23.15 7.37 15.86
C ILE A 171 24.68 7.31 15.87
N ARG A 172 25.32 7.63 14.73
CA ARG A 172 26.77 7.73 14.60
C ARG A 172 27.34 8.82 15.50
N LEU A 173 26.79 10.04 15.43
CA LEU A 173 27.24 11.19 16.21
C LEU A 173 27.08 10.97 17.73
N ASP A 174 25.96 10.38 18.13
CA ASP A 174 25.67 10.03 19.53
C ASP A 174 26.48 8.84 20.04
N LYS A 175 27.32 8.24 19.20
CA LYS A 175 28.13 7.04 19.52
C LYS A 175 27.33 5.91 20.16
N LYS A 176 26.09 5.75 19.72
CA LYS A 176 25.18 4.66 20.19
C LYS A 176 25.61 3.30 19.66
N ILE A 177 26.31 3.28 18.54
CA ILE A 177 26.86 2.08 17.90
C ILE A 177 28.28 2.42 17.49
N ASP A 178 29.26 1.66 18.00
CA ASP A 178 30.67 1.81 17.62
C ASP A 178 30.93 1.19 16.24
N GLY A 179 31.85 1.81 15.49
CA GLY A 179 32.32 1.30 14.19
C GLY A 179 31.57 1.84 12.97
N ILE A 180 30.59 2.71 13.14
CA ILE A 180 29.99 3.44 12.00
C ILE A 180 30.83 4.67 11.71
N VAL A 181 31.45 4.74 10.51
CA VAL A 181 32.37 5.84 10.10
C VAL A 181 31.66 6.81 9.13
N GLU A 182 30.97 6.31 8.10
CA GLU A 182 30.21 7.04 7.09
C GLU A 182 28.87 6.36 6.80
#